data_c169f6289892043e7895162bda5014c9
#
_entry.id   c169f6289892043e7895162bda5014c9
#
_cell.length_a   1.000
_cell.length_b   1.000
_cell.length_c   1.000
_cell.angle_alpha   90.00
_cell.angle_beta   90.00
_cell.angle_gamma   90.00
#
_symmetry.space_group_name_H-M   'P 1'
#
loop_
_entity.id
_entity.type
_entity.pdbx_description
1 polymer ?
#
loop_
_entity_poly.entity_id
_entity_poly.type
_entity_poly.pdbx_seq_one_letter_code
_entity_poly.pdbx_strand_id
1 'polypeptide(L)' 'MLDIQLTHEEQQKAVEKIQELMAKGINSGEAIQIVARELRELYEKSAKHTEK' A
#
# COMPACT_ATOMS: atom_id res chain seq x y z
N MET A 1 -17.08 -4.55 -11.72
CA MET A 1 -16.36 -5.18 -11.10
C MET A 1 -15.14 -4.57 -10.68
N LEU A 2 -14.72 -4.75 -9.58
CA LEU A 2 -13.67 -4.21 -9.14
C LEU A 2 -12.58 -5.04 -9.09
N ASP A 3 -11.66 -4.96 -9.84
CA ASP A 3 -10.63 -5.78 -9.82
C ASP A 3 -9.52 -5.02 -9.43
N ILE A 4 -9.18 -4.94 -8.23
CA ILE A 4 -8.07 -4.25 -7.81
C ILE A 4 -6.88 -5.05 -8.04
N GLN A 5 -6.18 -4.82 -9.09
CA GLN A 5 -5.02 -5.56 -9.35
C GLN A 5 -3.86 -4.65 -9.26
N LEU A 6 -2.94 -4.89 -8.40
CA LEU A 6 -1.74 -4.10 -8.28
C LEU A 6 -0.79 -4.48 -9.39
N THR A 7 -0.18 -3.50 -10.00
CA THR A 7 0.78 -3.79 -11.05
C THR A 7 2.03 -4.32 -10.38
N HIS A 8 2.93 -4.86 -11.19
CA HIS A 8 4.17 -5.37 -10.67
C HIS A 8 4.95 -4.27 -9.97
N GLU A 9 4.90 -3.09 -10.52
CA GLU A 9 5.61 -1.96 -9.92
C GLU A 9 5.06 -1.64 -8.55
N GLU A 10 3.76 -1.65 -8.42
CA GLU A 10 3.16 -1.33 -7.15
C GLU A 10 3.45 -2.40 -6.12
N GLN A 11 3.42 -3.65 -6.57
CA GLN A 11 3.73 -4.72 -5.66
C GLN A 11 5.17 -4.61 -5.20
N GLN A 12 6.05 -4.27 -6.12
CA GLN A 12 7.45 -4.14 -5.80
C GLN A 12 7.64 -3.03 -4.77
N LYS A 13 6.98 -1.90 -4.98
CA LYS A 13 7.11 -0.81 -4.05
C LYS A 13 6.60 -1.18 -2.67
N ALA A 14 5.50 -1.90 -2.62
CA ALA A 14 4.96 -2.31 -1.35
C ALA A 14 5.95 -3.20 -0.61
N VAL A 15 6.54 -4.13 -1.32
CA VAL A 15 7.50 -5.02 -0.70
C VAL A 15 8.71 -4.25 -0.20
N GLU A 16 9.19 -3.32 -1.01
CA GLU A 16 10.34 -2.53 -0.61
C GLU A 16 10.03 -1.72 0.63
N LYS A 17 8.84 -1.16 0.68
CA LYS A 17 8.46 -0.36 1.82
C LYS A 17 8.38 -1.22 3.06
N ILE A 18 7.83 -2.40 2.94
CA ILE A 18 7.74 -3.30 4.07
C ILE A 18 9.14 -3.66 4.57
N GLN A 19 10.03 -3.92 3.64
CA GLN A 19 11.39 -4.27 4.03
C GLN A 19 12.07 -3.09 4.72
N GLU A 20 11.82 -1.90 4.23
CA GLU A 20 12.39 -0.72 4.85
C GLU A 20 11.92 -0.58 6.28
N LEU A 21 10.63 -0.77 6.50
CA LEU A 21 10.08 -0.64 7.83
C LEU A 21 10.64 -1.70 8.75
N MET A 22 10.79 -2.90 8.23
CA MET A 22 11.35 -3.97 9.03
C MET A 22 12.80 -3.68 9.38
N ALA A 23 13.52 -3.06 8.47
CA ALA A 23 14.89 -2.71 8.74
C ALA A 23 14.98 -1.69 9.87
N LYS A 24 13.93 -0.92 10.05
CA LYS A 24 13.93 0.04 11.12
C LYS A 24 13.48 -0.56 12.45
N GLY A 25 13.21 -1.82 12.46
CA GLY A 25 12.81 -2.48 13.69
C GLY A 25 11.31 -2.73 13.83
N ILE A 26 10.56 -2.46 12.77
CA ILE A 26 9.13 -2.66 12.84
C ILE A 26 8.79 -4.08 12.47
N ASN A 27 7.88 -4.70 13.21
CA ASN A 27 7.47 -6.04 12.91
C ASN A 27 6.87 -6.16 11.56
N SER A 28 6.98 -7.34 10.94
CA SER A 28 6.42 -7.53 9.63
C SER A 28 4.91 -7.30 9.62
N GLY A 29 4.23 -7.75 10.64
CA GLY A 29 2.79 -7.53 10.72
C GLY A 29 2.43 -6.07 10.74
N GLU A 30 3.16 -5.29 11.53
CA GLU A 30 2.93 -3.89 11.60
C GLU A 30 3.31 -3.22 10.29
N ALA A 31 4.40 -3.63 9.69
CA ALA A 31 4.83 -3.05 8.45
C ALA A 31 3.77 -3.25 7.37
N ILE A 32 3.20 -4.44 7.34
CA ILE A 32 2.16 -4.74 6.37
C ILE A 32 0.95 -3.86 6.59
N GLN A 33 0.59 -3.65 7.84
CA GLN A 33 -0.55 -2.81 8.14
C GLN A 33 -0.31 -1.36 7.73
N ILE A 34 0.89 -0.88 7.94
CA ILE A 34 1.22 0.47 7.58
C ILE A 34 1.12 0.64 6.07
N VAL A 35 1.68 -0.30 5.33
CA VAL A 35 1.65 -0.21 3.89
C VAL A 35 0.23 -0.34 3.37
N ALA A 36 -0.54 -1.24 3.95
CA ALA A 36 -1.92 -1.42 3.53
C ALA A 36 -2.72 -0.14 3.76
N ARG A 37 -2.47 0.53 4.87
CA ARG A 37 -3.17 1.75 5.16
C ARG A 37 -2.80 2.83 4.14
N GLU A 38 -1.54 2.92 3.79
CA GLU A 38 -1.13 3.89 2.82
C GLU A 38 -1.77 3.63 1.47
N LEU A 39 -1.84 2.38 1.07
CA LEU A 39 -2.47 2.04 -0.18
C LEU A 39 -3.94 2.41 -0.15
N ARG A 40 -4.59 2.14 0.97
CA ARG A 40 -5.98 2.44 1.08
C ARG A 40 -6.21 3.93 0.95
N GLU A 41 -5.37 4.73 1.56
CA GLU A 41 -5.51 6.16 1.47
C GLU A 41 -5.36 6.63 0.04
N LEU A 42 -4.43 6.05 -0.69
CA LEU A 42 -4.25 6.41 -2.06
C LEU A 42 -5.47 6.08 -2.89
N TYR A 43 -6.04 4.90 -2.67
CA TYR A 43 -7.22 4.52 -3.40
C TYR A 43 -8.40 5.40 -3.05
N GLU A 44 -8.53 5.75 -1.81
CA GLU A 44 -9.63 6.59 -1.40
C GLU A 44 -9.52 7.96 -2.03
N LYS A 45 -8.33 8.48 -2.12
CA LYS A 45 -8.16 9.76 -2.74
C LYS A 45 -8.53 9.69 -4.19
N SER A 46 -8.13 8.64 -4.87
CA SER A 46 -8.47 8.47 -6.24
C SER A 46 -9.96 8.38 -6.43
N ALA A 47 -10.59 7.61 -5.61
CA ALA A 47 -12.03 7.43 -5.71
C ALA A 47 -12.74 8.74 -5.50
N LYS A 48 -12.33 9.51 -4.50
CA LYS A 48 -12.93 10.74 -4.26
C LYS A 48 -12.77 11.66 -5.43
N HIS A 49 -11.60 11.67 -5.99
CA HIS A 49 -11.33 12.53 -7.11
C HIS A 49 -12.25 12.18 -8.26
N THR A 50 -12.44 10.94 -8.53
CA THR A 50 -13.26 10.54 -9.59
C THR A 50 -14.69 10.84 -9.34
N GLU A 51 -15.11 10.79 -8.12
CA GLU A 51 -16.44 11.00 -7.84
C GLU A 51 -16.87 12.36 -8.16
N LYS A 52 -16.07 13.30 -8.05
CA LYS A 52 -16.47 14.60 -8.35
C LYS A 52 -16.47 14.80 -9.78
#